data_953b50bae81a3ab1f238c4f3a9d5db12
#
_entry.id   953b50bae81a3ab1f238c4f3a9d5db12
#
_cell.length_a   1.000
_cell.length_b   1.000
_cell.length_c   1.000
_cell.angle_alpha   90.00
_cell.angle_beta   90.00
_cell.angle_gamma   90.00
#
_symmetry.space_group_name_H-M   'P 1'
#
loop_
_entity.id
_entity.type
_entity.pdbx_description
1 polymer ?
#
loop_
_entity_poly.entity_id
_entity_poly.type
_entity_poly.pdbx_seq_one_letter_code
_entity_poly.pdbx_strand_id
1 'polypeptide(L)'
;MNRTGRALAMGCLLLLQPLLAQAGGNSLLIPAMGRCTLNTQPENLEEALAACVQAAKGGDAEAEYELGEFYYDVNNPKRDLNQALSYFEQASLQGHAMAQFKLGTMFYKGEGVPANNIQAYIVLKMAAVNGAEDALDTADEVAEQM
;
A
#
# COMPACT_ATOMS: atom_id res chain seq x y z
N MET A 1 -49.81 56.19 -18.18
CA MET A 1 -49.24 56.03 -17.59
C MET A 1 -48.77 54.82 -17.27
N ASN A 2 -47.96 54.41 -17.00
CA ASN A 2 -47.53 53.57 -16.54
C ASN A 2 -47.20 52.45 -16.71
N ARG A 3 -46.52 51.90 -16.77
CA ARG A 3 -46.14 50.96 -16.77
C ARG A 3 -45.05 50.55 -16.64
N THR A 4 -44.53 50.15 -16.13
CA THR A 4 -43.48 49.88 -15.86
C THR A 4 -43.28 48.92 -14.90
N GLY A 5 -42.38 48.36 -14.71
CA GLY A 5 -42.17 47.49 -13.71
C GLY A 5 -42.39 46.10 -13.91
N ARG A 6 -41.96 45.68 -14.91
CA ARG A 6 -41.87 44.49 -15.08
C ARG A 6 -40.67 43.96 -15.29
N ALA A 7 -40.07 43.19 -15.02
CA ALA A 7 -38.96 42.59 -15.55
C ALA A 7 -37.81 42.43 -14.74
N LEU A 8 -37.95 42.21 -13.57
CA LEU A 8 -36.80 42.11 -12.74
C LEU A 8 -36.63 40.79 -12.03
N ALA A 9 -37.32 39.81 -12.40
CA ALA A 9 -37.35 38.59 -11.63
C ALA A 9 -36.68 37.42 -12.28
N MET A 10 -35.95 37.64 -13.36
CA MET A 10 -35.46 36.48 -14.10
C MET A 10 -33.99 36.23 -14.05
N GLY A 11 -33.28 36.96 -13.22
CA GLY A 11 -31.84 36.84 -13.23
C GLY A 11 -31.21 35.91 -12.22
N CYS A 12 -31.94 35.48 -11.24
CA CYS A 12 -31.34 34.80 -10.10
C CYS A 12 -31.38 33.28 -10.12
N LEU A 13 -32.12 32.71 -11.04
CA LEU A 13 -32.31 31.26 -11.03
C LEU A 13 -31.28 30.48 -11.82
N LEU A 14 -30.48 31.14 -12.63
CA LEU A 14 -29.57 30.46 -13.52
C LEU A 14 -28.16 30.25 -12.98
N LEU A 15 -27.86 30.79 -11.82
CA LEU A 15 -26.50 30.73 -11.29
C LEU A 15 -26.23 29.59 -10.31
N LEU A 16 -27.27 28.85 -9.98
CA LEU A 16 -27.13 27.80 -8.96
C LEU A 16 -26.89 26.38 -9.53
N GLN A 17 -27.02 26.21 -10.81
CA GLN A 17 -26.95 24.89 -11.39
C GLN A 17 -25.54 24.35 -11.70
N PRO A 18 -24.55 25.14 -12.01
CA PRO A 18 -23.25 24.56 -12.33
C PRO A 18 -22.44 24.13 -11.13
N LEU A 19 -22.76 24.55 -9.95
CA LEU A 19 -21.95 24.23 -8.76
C LEU A 19 -22.22 22.85 -8.19
N LEU A 20 -23.39 22.32 -8.42
CA LEU A 20 -23.74 21.00 -7.87
C LEU A 20 -23.22 19.83 -8.72
N ALA A 21 -22.94 20.08 -9.98
CA ALA A 21 -22.47 19.04 -10.87
C ALA A 21 -20.97 18.76 -10.70
N GLN A 22 -20.22 19.67 -10.14
CA GLN A 22 -18.77 19.52 -10.01
C GLN A 22 -18.34 18.89 -8.69
N ALA A 23 -19.17 18.99 -7.68
CA ALA A 23 -18.80 18.47 -6.35
C ALA A 23 -18.93 16.95 -6.25
N GLY A 24 -19.70 16.32 -7.10
CA GLY A 24 -19.98 14.90 -6.98
C GLY A 24 -19.12 13.99 -7.82
N GLY A 25 -18.48 14.51 -8.85
CA GLY A 25 -17.79 13.68 -9.82
C GLY A 25 -16.36 13.33 -9.47
N ASN A 26 -15.67 14.21 -8.81
CA ASN A 26 -14.23 14.04 -8.62
C ASN A 26 -13.86 13.33 -7.33
N SER A 27 -14.70 13.39 -6.33
CA SER A 27 -14.38 12.76 -5.05
C SER A 27 -14.58 11.25 -5.06
N LEU A 28 -15.33 10.71 -6.00
CA LEU A 28 -15.54 9.26 -6.13
C LEU A 28 -14.47 8.56 -6.99
N LEU A 29 -13.74 9.31 -7.81
CA LEU A 29 -12.71 8.75 -8.69
C LEU A 29 -11.33 8.74 -8.04
N ILE A 30 -11.07 9.63 -7.10
CA ILE A 30 -9.78 9.73 -6.42
C ILE A 30 -9.44 8.49 -5.60
N PRO A 31 -10.37 7.85 -4.86
CA PRO A 31 -10.04 6.64 -4.11
C PRO A 31 -9.69 5.43 -4.97
N ALA A 32 -10.20 5.39 -6.20
CA ALA A 32 -9.94 4.27 -7.10
C ALA A 32 -8.59 4.39 -7.82
N MET A 33 -8.05 5.59 -7.92
CA MET A 33 -6.79 5.86 -8.62
C MET A 33 -5.55 5.69 -7.74
N GLY A 34 -5.74 5.47 -6.45
CA GLY A 34 -4.64 5.37 -5.49
C GLY A 34 -4.31 3.96 -5.02
N ARG A 35 -4.91 2.94 -5.59
CA ARG A 35 -4.61 1.56 -5.17
C ARG A 35 -3.34 1.07 -5.81
N CYS A 36 -2.42 0.63 -4.98
CA CYS A 36 -1.24 -0.09 -5.42
C CYS A 36 -1.67 -1.43 -6.02
N THR A 37 -1.32 -1.67 -7.28
CA THR A 37 -1.57 -2.93 -7.97
C THR A 37 -0.40 -3.18 -8.91
N LEU A 38 0.55 -4.01 -8.48
CA LEU A 38 1.75 -4.33 -9.26
C LEU A 38 1.57 -5.54 -10.17
N ASN A 39 0.50 -6.31 -9.98
CA ASN A 39 0.11 -7.38 -10.90
C ASN A 39 -0.62 -6.77 -12.10
N THR A 40 0.12 -6.18 -13.01
CA THR A 40 -0.39 -5.47 -14.16
C THR A 40 0.40 -5.83 -15.43
N GLN A 41 -0.07 -5.36 -16.58
CA GLN A 41 0.65 -5.56 -17.84
C GLN A 41 1.97 -4.79 -17.84
N PRO A 42 3.03 -5.30 -18.50
CA PRO A 42 4.35 -4.67 -18.49
C PRO A 42 4.37 -3.20 -18.89
N GLU A 43 3.50 -2.81 -19.82
CA GLU A 43 3.41 -1.43 -20.29
C GLU A 43 2.87 -0.46 -19.23
N ASN A 44 2.15 -0.98 -18.23
CA ASN A 44 1.55 -0.18 -17.17
C ASN A 44 2.38 -0.23 -15.86
N LEU A 45 3.47 -0.99 -15.85
CA LEU A 45 4.21 -1.26 -14.62
C LEU A 45 4.84 -0.01 -14.01
N GLU A 46 5.38 0.89 -14.82
CA GLU A 46 6.01 2.11 -14.30
C GLU A 46 5.01 3.04 -13.63
N GLU A 47 3.82 3.18 -14.23
CA GLU A 47 2.75 3.97 -13.64
C GLU A 47 2.23 3.32 -12.36
N ALA A 48 2.05 2.01 -12.37
CA ALA A 48 1.64 1.25 -11.20
C ALA A 48 2.67 1.36 -10.06
N LEU A 49 3.96 1.26 -10.36
CA LEU A 49 5.03 1.45 -9.38
C LEU A 49 4.99 2.85 -8.77
N ALA A 50 4.81 3.88 -9.60
CA ALA A 50 4.72 5.26 -9.11
C ALA A 50 3.52 5.43 -8.18
N ALA A 51 2.39 4.84 -8.50
CA ALA A 51 1.19 4.86 -7.65
C ALA A 51 1.43 4.13 -6.32
N CYS A 52 2.08 2.97 -6.34
CA CYS A 52 2.43 2.22 -5.12
C CYS A 52 3.40 3.01 -4.24
N VAL A 53 4.41 3.64 -4.82
CA VAL A 53 5.36 4.47 -4.08
C VAL A 53 4.65 5.66 -3.42
N GLN A 54 3.71 6.30 -4.09
CA GLN A 54 2.95 7.40 -3.49
C GLN A 54 2.05 6.91 -2.35
N ALA A 55 1.39 5.78 -2.53
CA ALA A 55 0.58 5.17 -1.47
C ALA A 55 1.43 4.80 -0.24
N ALA A 56 2.59 4.18 -0.46
CA ALA A 56 3.53 3.83 0.61
C ALA A 56 4.04 5.07 1.36
N LYS A 57 4.36 6.14 0.64
CA LYS A 57 4.73 7.43 1.25
C LYS A 57 3.61 8.02 2.11
N GLY A 58 2.37 7.72 1.77
CA GLY A 58 1.20 8.09 2.56
C GLY A 58 0.95 7.18 3.76
N GLY A 59 1.76 6.14 3.97
CA GLY A 59 1.64 5.22 5.08
C GLY A 59 0.69 4.03 4.83
N ASP A 60 0.45 3.69 3.57
CA ASP A 60 -0.36 2.52 3.22
C ASP A 60 0.48 1.24 3.36
N ALA A 61 0.20 0.46 4.40
CA ALA A 61 0.95 -0.75 4.73
C ALA A 61 0.83 -1.83 3.64
N GLU A 62 -0.29 -1.91 2.95
CA GLU A 62 -0.46 -2.83 1.84
C GLU A 62 0.43 -2.44 0.67
N ALA A 63 0.51 -1.15 0.35
CA ALA A 63 1.42 -0.65 -0.70
C ALA A 63 2.88 -0.90 -0.34
N GLU A 64 3.26 -0.73 0.91
CA GLU A 64 4.61 -1.07 1.40
C GLU A 64 4.89 -2.56 1.23
N TYR A 65 3.94 -3.42 1.60
CA TYR A 65 4.06 -4.87 1.42
C TYR A 65 4.19 -5.24 -0.07
N GLU A 66 3.35 -4.73 -0.93
CA GLU A 66 3.39 -4.99 -2.38
C GLU A 66 4.72 -4.56 -3.00
N LEU A 67 5.26 -3.42 -2.60
CA LEU A 67 6.58 -2.98 -3.04
C LEU A 67 7.69 -3.90 -2.50
N GLY A 68 7.57 -4.37 -1.28
CA GLY A 68 8.47 -5.37 -0.71
C GLY A 68 8.50 -6.64 -1.54
N GLU A 69 7.33 -7.19 -1.89
CA GLU A 69 7.20 -8.37 -2.74
C GLU A 69 7.80 -8.13 -4.12
N PHE A 70 7.55 -6.98 -4.72
CA PHE A 70 8.10 -6.62 -6.02
C PHE A 70 9.64 -6.68 -6.03
N TYR A 71 10.28 -6.05 -5.06
CA TYR A 71 11.74 -6.05 -4.98
C TYR A 71 12.32 -7.37 -4.49
N TYR A 72 11.54 -8.19 -3.82
CA TYR A 72 11.95 -9.51 -3.35
C TYR A 72 11.90 -10.58 -4.45
N ASP A 73 11.03 -10.44 -5.44
CA ASP A 73 10.78 -11.45 -6.47
C ASP A 73 12.06 -11.77 -7.25
N VAL A 74 12.42 -13.05 -7.24
CA VAL A 74 13.62 -13.58 -7.94
C VAL A 74 13.54 -13.42 -9.46
N ASN A 75 12.33 -13.32 -10.01
CA ASN A 75 12.11 -13.15 -11.44
C ASN A 75 12.13 -11.69 -11.88
N ASN A 76 12.15 -10.75 -10.94
CA ASN A 76 12.15 -9.34 -11.25
C ASN A 76 13.58 -8.89 -11.62
N PRO A 77 13.78 -8.33 -12.85
CA PRO A 77 15.08 -7.77 -13.22
C PRO A 77 15.57 -6.63 -12.32
N LYS A 78 14.63 -5.98 -11.64
CA LYS A 78 14.91 -4.89 -10.67
C LYS A 78 14.98 -5.39 -9.23
N ARG A 79 15.13 -6.68 -9.02
CA ARG A 79 15.22 -7.27 -7.68
C ARG A 79 16.26 -6.55 -6.83
N ASP A 80 15.87 -6.18 -5.63
CA ASP A 80 16.72 -5.48 -4.67
C ASP A 80 16.30 -5.85 -3.25
N LEU A 81 17.06 -6.73 -2.61
CA LEU A 81 16.76 -7.22 -1.27
C LEU A 81 16.84 -6.13 -0.20
N ASN A 82 17.63 -5.09 -0.40
CA ASN A 82 17.70 -3.98 0.55
C ASN A 82 16.42 -3.14 0.49
N GLN A 83 15.90 -2.91 -0.69
CA GLN A 83 14.61 -2.24 -0.84
C GLN A 83 13.47 -3.10 -0.31
N ALA A 84 13.47 -4.40 -0.62
CA ALA A 84 12.49 -5.34 -0.11
C ALA A 84 12.46 -5.32 1.42
N LEU A 85 13.63 -5.43 2.05
CA LEU A 85 13.77 -5.37 3.51
C LEU A 85 13.17 -4.09 4.07
N SER A 86 13.53 -2.95 3.51
CA SER A 86 13.05 -1.64 3.96
C SER A 86 11.52 -1.51 3.88
N TYR A 87 10.92 -1.97 2.80
CA TYR A 87 9.47 -1.92 2.65
C TYR A 87 8.76 -2.90 3.58
N PHE A 88 9.28 -4.12 3.74
CA PHE A 88 8.72 -5.05 4.72
C PHE A 88 8.87 -4.55 6.15
N GLU A 89 9.95 -3.88 6.50
CA GLU A 89 10.11 -3.24 7.80
C GLU A 89 9.04 -2.18 8.05
N GLN A 90 8.81 -1.31 7.09
CA GLN A 90 7.79 -0.26 7.19
C GLN A 90 6.39 -0.86 7.39
N ALA A 91 5.99 -1.81 6.57
CA ALA A 91 4.72 -2.49 6.69
C ALA A 91 4.61 -3.28 8.00
N SER A 92 5.69 -3.92 8.43
CA SER A 92 5.77 -4.65 9.70
C SER A 92 5.51 -3.76 10.90
N LEU A 93 6.05 -2.54 10.91
CA LEU A 93 5.82 -1.56 11.98
C LEU A 93 4.36 -1.15 12.10
N GLN A 94 3.60 -1.27 11.02
CA GLN A 94 2.16 -1.02 11.02
C GLN A 94 1.33 -2.26 11.36
N GLY A 95 1.96 -3.37 11.70
CA GLY A 95 1.27 -4.61 12.06
C GLY A 95 0.83 -5.46 10.87
N HIS A 96 1.37 -5.22 9.68
CA HIS A 96 1.03 -6.02 8.51
C HIS A 96 1.60 -7.43 8.64
N ALA A 97 0.72 -8.42 8.86
CA ALA A 97 1.11 -9.78 9.23
C ALA A 97 2.00 -10.47 8.20
N MET A 98 1.67 -10.34 6.91
CA MET A 98 2.46 -10.98 5.84
C MET A 98 3.83 -10.31 5.67
N ALA A 99 3.91 -8.99 5.86
CA ALA A 99 5.19 -8.29 5.86
C ALA A 99 6.08 -8.74 7.02
N GLN A 100 5.50 -8.94 8.20
CA GLN A 100 6.20 -9.51 9.35
C GLN A 100 6.68 -10.94 9.07
N PHE A 101 5.87 -11.75 8.43
CA PHE A 101 6.27 -13.10 8.01
C PHE A 101 7.45 -13.07 7.04
N LYS A 102 7.39 -12.23 6.03
CA LYS A 102 8.49 -12.07 5.06
C LYS A 102 9.75 -11.54 5.74
N LEU A 103 9.62 -10.53 6.56
CA LEU A 103 10.73 -9.94 7.30
C LEU A 103 11.41 -10.97 8.23
N GLY A 104 10.61 -11.73 8.98
CA GLY A 104 11.12 -12.80 9.84
C GLY A 104 11.86 -13.87 9.05
N THR A 105 11.35 -14.25 7.89
CA THR A 105 11.99 -15.20 6.99
C THR A 105 13.32 -14.65 6.44
N MET A 106 13.39 -13.37 6.10
CA MET A 106 14.61 -12.72 5.66
C MET A 106 15.69 -12.72 6.76
N PHE A 107 15.31 -12.44 8.00
CA PHE A 107 16.23 -12.56 9.14
C PHE A 107 16.71 -14.00 9.36
N TYR A 108 15.83 -14.98 9.18
CA TYR A 108 16.19 -16.38 9.34
C TYR A 108 17.19 -16.84 8.26
N LYS A 109 16.94 -16.48 7.01
CA LYS A 109 17.76 -16.89 5.87
C LYS A 109 19.00 -16.00 5.65
N GLY A 110 19.06 -14.83 6.25
CA GLY A 110 20.12 -13.87 5.97
C GLY A 110 19.98 -13.22 4.59
N GLU A 111 18.78 -12.89 4.18
CA GLU A 111 18.48 -12.26 2.88
C GLU A 111 18.43 -10.73 3.01
N GLY A 112 19.39 -10.04 2.42
CA GLY A 112 19.50 -8.56 2.51
C GLY A 112 19.96 -8.05 3.87
N VAL A 113 20.18 -8.94 4.84
CA VAL A 113 20.55 -8.64 6.22
C VAL A 113 21.30 -9.87 6.77
N PRO A 114 22.24 -9.72 7.70
CA PRO A 114 22.86 -10.88 8.35
C PRO A 114 21.82 -11.75 9.06
N ALA A 115 21.96 -13.07 8.94
CA ALA A 115 21.06 -14.02 9.58
C ALA A 115 21.03 -13.81 11.10
N ASN A 116 19.83 -13.78 11.67
CA ASN A 116 19.62 -13.57 13.10
C ASN A 116 18.39 -14.35 13.56
N ASN A 117 18.60 -15.53 14.14
CA ASN A 117 17.52 -16.41 14.56
C ASN A 117 16.66 -15.79 15.68
N ILE A 118 17.25 -15.03 16.59
CA ILE A 118 16.51 -14.39 17.67
C ILE A 118 15.53 -13.37 17.10
N GLN A 119 15.99 -12.53 16.20
CA GLN A 119 15.15 -11.52 15.55
C GLN A 119 14.10 -12.16 14.65
N ALA A 120 14.49 -13.20 13.91
CA ALA A 120 13.56 -13.99 13.09
C ALA A 120 12.43 -14.56 13.95
N TYR A 121 12.75 -15.22 15.04
CA TYR A 121 11.76 -15.80 15.96
C TYR A 121 10.77 -14.75 16.47
N ILE A 122 11.27 -13.61 16.96
CA ILE A 122 10.42 -12.55 17.51
C ILE A 122 9.45 -12.03 16.43
N VAL A 123 9.95 -11.73 15.25
CA VAL A 123 9.13 -11.16 14.18
C VAL A 123 8.12 -12.18 13.64
N LEU A 124 8.51 -13.46 13.53
CA LEU A 124 7.61 -14.54 13.13
C LEU A 124 6.48 -14.76 14.15
N LYS A 125 6.78 -14.71 15.44
CA LYS A 125 5.75 -14.79 16.49
C LYS A 125 4.79 -13.60 16.41
N MET A 126 5.28 -12.40 16.10
CA MET A 126 4.43 -11.23 15.87
C MET A 126 3.54 -11.43 14.64
N ALA A 127 4.08 -11.97 13.57
CA ALA A 127 3.33 -12.26 12.35
C ALA A 127 2.17 -13.24 12.64
N ALA A 128 2.44 -14.30 13.37
CA ALA A 128 1.42 -15.27 13.76
C ALA A 128 0.30 -14.64 14.60
N VAL A 129 0.65 -13.81 15.56
CA VAL A 129 -0.33 -13.09 16.39
C VAL A 129 -1.19 -12.14 15.56
N ASN A 130 -0.61 -11.56 14.52
CA ASN A 130 -1.30 -10.61 13.64
C ASN A 130 -2.06 -11.29 12.48
N GLY A 131 -2.05 -12.61 12.39
CA GLY A 131 -2.89 -13.37 11.48
C GLY A 131 -2.15 -14.13 10.36
N ALA A 132 -0.83 -14.12 10.32
CA ALA A 132 -0.06 -14.97 9.42
C ALA A 132 0.15 -16.35 10.07
N GLU A 133 -0.82 -17.24 9.93
CA GLU A 133 -0.84 -18.53 10.60
C GLU A 133 0.42 -19.37 10.31
N ASP A 134 0.87 -19.38 9.06
CA ASP A 134 2.07 -20.13 8.64
C ASP A 134 3.36 -19.66 9.33
N ALA A 135 3.35 -18.45 9.88
CA ALA A 135 4.51 -17.91 10.59
C ALA A 135 4.81 -18.66 11.89
N LEU A 136 3.82 -19.31 12.48
CA LEU A 136 4.03 -20.08 13.71
C LEU A 136 4.92 -21.29 13.46
N ASP A 137 4.64 -22.04 12.40
CA ASP A 137 5.43 -23.22 12.03
C ASP A 137 6.89 -22.84 11.75
N THR A 138 7.07 -21.73 11.03
CA THR A 138 8.41 -21.20 10.75
C THR A 138 9.11 -20.72 12.03
N ALA A 139 8.39 -20.11 12.96
CA ALA A 139 8.95 -19.68 14.23
C ALA A 139 9.41 -20.88 15.07
N ASP A 140 8.66 -21.96 15.08
CA ASP A 140 9.01 -23.19 15.80
C ASP A 140 10.24 -23.85 15.17
N GLU A 141 10.35 -23.87 13.82
CA GLU A 141 11.56 -24.32 13.13
C GLU A 141 12.79 -23.48 13.53
N VAL A 142 12.65 -22.17 13.59
CA VAL A 142 13.73 -21.28 14.04
C VAL A 142 14.12 -21.58 15.47
N ALA A 143 13.15 -21.80 16.34
CA ALA A 143 13.37 -22.10 17.75
C ALA A 143 14.20 -23.39 17.96
N GLU A 144 13.97 -24.40 17.13
CA GLU A 144 14.74 -25.65 17.19
C GLU A 144 16.24 -25.45 16.86
N GLN A 145 16.57 -24.36 16.17
CA GLN A 145 17.94 -24.05 15.77
C GLN A 145 18.63 -23.04 16.70
N MET A 146 17.92 -22.59 17.68
CA MET A 146 18.46 -21.66 18.68
C MET A 146 19.09 -22.42 19.83
#